data_caa5e23b3ec3e738e01a813bfd0ceabe
#
_entry.id   caa5e23b3ec3e738e01a813bfd0ceabe
#
_cell.length_a   1.000
_cell.length_b   1.000
_cell.length_c   1.000
_cell.angle_alpha   90.00
_cell.angle_beta   90.00
_cell.angle_gamma   90.00
#
_symmetry.space_group_name_H-M   'P 1'
#
loop_
_entity.id
_entity.type
_entity.pdbx_description
1 polymer ?
#
loop_
_entity_poly.entity_id
_entity_poly.type
_entity_poly.pdbx_seq_one_letter_code
_entity_poly.pdbx_strand_id
1 'polypeptide(L)' 'MPNKILRFPEVTARTGLSRSRLYHAMSEGTFPSSISIGERAIGWIEAEIDAWVDSKIEQARRPKGGQSC' A
#
# COMPACT_ATOMS: atom_id res chain seq x y z
N MET A 1 18.53 -3.73 -9.38
CA MET A 1 17.88 -2.61 -8.73
C MET A 1 17.73 -2.83 -7.27
N PRO A 2 18.19 -1.91 -6.51
CA PRO A 2 18.01 -2.04 -5.08
C PRO A 2 16.54 -1.86 -4.72
N ASN A 3 16.11 -2.69 -3.82
CA ASN A 3 14.77 -2.58 -3.28
C ASN A 3 14.83 -1.77 -2.02
N LYS A 4 13.93 -0.83 -1.93
CA LYS A 4 13.85 -0.03 -0.72
C LYS A 4 12.73 -0.56 0.14
N ILE A 5 12.98 -0.64 1.43
CA ILE A 5 12.00 -1.10 2.39
C ILE A 5 11.40 0.11 3.09
N LEU A 6 10.10 0.16 3.08
CA LEU A 6 9.38 1.24 3.75
C LEU A 6 8.86 0.74 5.08
N ARG A 7 8.98 1.57 6.09
CA ARG A 7 8.48 1.23 7.40
C ARG A 7 7.04 1.74 7.52
N PHE A 8 6.38 1.33 8.58
CA PHE A 8 4.98 1.64 8.78
C PHE A 8 4.64 3.12 8.59
N PRO A 9 5.36 4.04 9.24
CA PRO A 9 5.00 5.45 9.07
C PRO A 9 5.13 5.93 7.65
N GLU A 10 6.11 5.40 6.92
CA GLU A 10 6.29 5.80 5.53
C GLU A 10 5.18 5.27 4.65
N VAL A 11 4.74 4.05 4.93
CA VAL A 11 3.68 3.47 4.14
C VAL A 11 2.37 4.22 4.37
N THR A 12 2.06 4.54 5.61
CA THR A 12 0.84 5.29 5.89
C THR A 12 0.88 6.67 5.26
N ALA A 13 2.05 7.29 5.25
CA ALA A 13 2.18 8.61 4.63
C ALA A 13 1.98 8.54 3.13
N ARG A 14 2.52 7.50 2.49
CA ARG A 14 2.40 7.38 1.05
C ARG A 14 1.02 6.99 0.60
N THR A 15 0.35 6.15 1.36
CA THR A 15 -0.94 5.65 0.95
C THR A 15 -2.09 6.46 1.51
N GLY A 16 -1.84 7.21 2.55
CA GLY A 16 -2.90 7.96 3.18
C GLY A 16 -3.83 7.13 4.04
N LEU A 17 -3.47 5.88 4.25
CA LEU A 17 -4.30 4.99 5.06
C LEU A 17 -3.90 5.09 6.52
N SER A 18 -4.89 4.97 7.39
CA SER A 18 -4.59 4.88 8.80
C SER A 18 -4.07 3.48 9.10
N ARG A 19 -3.54 3.32 10.29
CA ARG A 19 -3.01 2.02 10.68
C ARG A 19 -4.09 0.94 10.61
N SER A 20 -5.26 1.25 11.12
CA SER A 20 -6.35 0.28 11.10
C SER A 20 -6.74 -0.10 9.69
N ARG A 21 -6.83 0.88 8.82
CA ARG A 21 -7.21 0.61 7.45
C ARG A 21 -6.16 -0.20 6.73
N LEU A 22 -4.90 0.05 7.05
CA LEU A 22 -3.83 -0.67 6.42
C LEU A 22 -3.87 -2.15 6.82
N TYR A 23 -4.06 -2.42 8.09
CA TYR A 23 -4.19 -3.79 8.54
C TYR A 23 -5.41 -4.47 7.95
N HIS A 24 -6.50 -3.74 7.86
CA HIS A 24 -7.71 -4.29 7.28
C HIS A 24 -7.49 -4.67 5.82
N ALA A 25 -6.84 -3.78 5.07
CA ALA A 25 -6.57 -4.06 3.66
C ALA A 25 -5.66 -5.26 3.49
N MET A 26 -4.68 -5.40 4.38
CA MET A 26 -3.81 -6.56 4.31
C MET A 26 -4.57 -7.84 4.59
N SER A 27 -5.48 -7.81 5.55
CA SER A 27 -6.22 -9.01 5.87
C SER A 27 -7.18 -9.40 4.76
N GLU A 28 -7.63 -8.43 3.98
CA GLU A 28 -8.50 -8.71 2.86
C GLU A 28 -7.74 -9.11 1.61
N GLY A 29 -6.44 -8.94 1.63
CA GLY A 29 -5.63 -9.28 0.48
C GLY A 29 -5.62 -8.21 -0.59
N THR A 30 -6.06 -7.00 -0.28
CA THR A 30 -6.07 -5.92 -1.24
C THR A 30 -4.87 -5.00 -1.13
N PHE A 31 -3.96 -5.34 -0.24
CA PHE A 31 -2.77 -4.54 -0.02
C PHE A 31 -1.56 -5.46 0.01
N PRO A 32 -0.41 -4.99 -0.44
CA PRO A 32 0.78 -5.84 -0.43
C PRO A 32 1.11 -6.31 0.98
N SER A 33 1.60 -7.52 1.08
CA SER A 33 1.95 -8.09 2.37
C SER A 33 3.24 -7.48 2.88
N SER A 34 3.31 -7.34 4.18
CA SER A 34 4.54 -6.87 4.79
C SER A 34 5.55 -8.02 4.83
N ILE A 35 6.80 -7.66 4.96
CA ILE A 35 7.86 -8.65 5.13
C ILE A 35 8.56 -8.37 6.44
N SER A 36 9.14 -9.42 6.98
CA SER A 36 9.85 -9.31 8.23
C SER A 36 11.29 -8.87 7.94
N ILE A 37 11.70 -7.77 8.52
CA ILE A 37 13.05 -7.26 8.29
C ILE A 37 13.89 -7.29 9.55
N GLY A 38 13.35 -7.89 10.60
CA GLY A 38 14.08 -8.01 11.84
C GLY A 38 13.21 -8.74 12.83
N GLU A 39 13.70 -8.86 14.06
CA GLU A 39 12.96 -9.61 15.03
C GLU A 39 11.59 -9.02 15.30
N ARG A 40 11.52 -7.72 15.35
CA ARG A 40 10.27 -7.05 15.63
C ARG A 40 9.97 -5.95 14.64
N ALA A 41 10.58 -6.04 13.48
CA ALA A 41 10.43 -5.01 12.49
C ALA A 41 9.81 -5.60 11.24
N ILE A 42 8.86 -4.90 10.70
CA ILE A 42 8.26 -5.28 9.43
C ILE A 42 8.35 -4.09 8.50
N GLY A 43 8.25 -4.38 7.23
CA GLY A 43 8.29 -3.32 6.24
C GLY A 43 7.64 -3.80 4.97
N TRP A 44 7.62 -2.92 4.00
CA TRP A 44 7.04 -3.21 2.69
C TRP A 44 8.05 -2.83 1.63
N ILE A 45 8.00 -3.53 0.53
CA ILE A 45 8.88 -3.20 -0.59
C ILE A 45 8.32 -1.98 -1.28
N GLU A 46 9.15 -0.97 -1.46
CA GLU A 46 8.70 0.30 -2.03
C GLU A 46 8.04 0.11 -3.38
N ALA A 47 8.61 -0.74 -4.22
CA ALA A 47 8.06 -0.95 -5.55
C ALA A 47 6.63 -1.47 -5.47
N GLU A 48 6.36 -2.32 -4.50
CA GLU A 48 5.02 -2.86 -4.35
C GLU A 48 4.05 -1.80 -3.87
N ILE A 49 4.51 -0.94 -2.97
CA ILE A 49 3.66 0.14 -2.49
C ILE A 49 3.38 1.13 -3.62
N ASP A 50 4.38 1.44 -4.40
CA ASP A 50 4.19 2.36 -5.52
C ASP A 50 3.22 1.78 -6.54
N ALA A 51 3.33 0.50 -6.82
CA ALA A 51 2.41 -0.13 -7.76
C ALA A 51 0.99 -0.12 -7.23
N TRP A 52 0.84 -0.32 -5.92
CA TRP A 52 -0.49 -0.28 -5.32
C TRP A 52 -1.09 1.12 -5.43
N VAL A 53 -0.29 2.13 -5.14
CA VAL A 53 -0.77 3.52 -5.23
C VAL A 53 -1.14 3.86 -6.67
N ASP A 54 -0.29 3.48 -7.62
CA ASP A 54 -0.58 3.74 -9.02
C ASP A 54 -1.87 3.05 -9.44
N SER A 55 -2.07 1.84 -8.98
CA SER A 55 -3.28 1.10 -9.30
C SER A 55 -4.51 1.82 -8.77
N LYS A 56 -4.42 2.37 -7.57
CA LYS A 56 -5.56 3.09 -7.01
C LYS A 56 -5.83 4.39 -7.75
N ILE A 57 -4.77 5.08 -8.14
CA ILE A 57 -4.93 6.30 -8.91
C ILE A 57 -5.60 5.99 -10.24
N GLU A 58 -5.17 4.93 -10.88
CA GLU A 58 -5.72 4.57 -12.16
C GLU A 58 -7.18 4.20 -12.04
N GLN A 59 -7.54 3.48 -11.00
CA GLN A 59 -8.92 3.13 -10.77
C GLN A 59 -9.78 4.36 -10.54
N ALA A 60 -9.25 5.32 -9.81
CA ALA A 60 -9.99 6.54 -9.51
C ALA A 60 -10.18 7.39 -10.75
N ARG A 61 -9.23 7.34 -11.67
CA ARG A 61 -9.28 8.17 -12.86
C ARG A 61 -9.98 7.49 -14.01
N ARG A 62 -10.25 6.20 -13.88
CA ARG A 62 -10.86 5.48 -14.97
C ARG A 62 -12.24 6.05 -15.26
N PRO A 63 -12.52 6.39 -16.50
CA PRO A 63 -13.82 6.98 -16.83
C PRO A 63 -14.89 5.92 -16.90
N LYS A 64 -15.21 5.34 -15.79
CA LYS A 64 -16.24 4.35 -15.75
C LYS A 64 -17.54 5.00 -15.68
N GLY A 65 -18.40 4.62 -16.52
CA GLY A 65 -19.72 5.16 -16.47
C GLY A 65 -20.32 4.91 -15.11
N GLY A 66 -20.86 5.92 -14.53
CA GLY A 66 -21.53 5.78 -13.27
C GLY A 66 -20.62 5.67 -12.09
N GLN A 67 -19.37 5.77 -12.29
CA GLN A 67 -18.46 5.66 -11.19
C GLN A 67 -18.38 6.95 -10.49
N SER A 68 -18.89 7.06 -9.41
CA SER A 68 -18.78 8.30 -8.77
C SER A 68 -17.84 8.23 -7.68
N CYS A 69 -17.34 8.89 -7.34
CA CYS A 69 -16.53 8.95 -6.33
C CYS A 69 -16.02 9.22 -6.07
#